data_4169e4c10ad0b49d84539a32c8001693
#
_entry.id   4169e4c10ad0b49d84539a32c8001693
#
_cell.length_a   1.000
_cell.length_b   1.000
_cell.length_c   1.000
_cell.angle_alpha   90.00
_cell.angle_beta   90.00
_cell.angle_gamma   90.00
#
_symmetry.space_group_name_H-M   'P 1'
#
loop_
_entity.id
_entity.type
_entity.pdbx_description
1 polymer ?
#
loop_
_entity_poly.entity_id
_entity_poly.type
_entity_poly.pdbx_seq_one_letter_code
_entity_poly.pdbx_strand_id
1 'polypeptide(L)'
;MKVVILAGGFGTRISEESVNRPKPMVEIGDQPILWHIMKEYSQYGFNDFIICLGYKQYVIKEYFANYFLHTSDITIDLAHNSMELHDNYSEPWKVTLVDTGLNTMTGGRVKRIRKYVGDEPFLLTYGDGVSDINIKELCEFHRSHGKLATISMTNVGQRFGVIDYDDKGQIAAFREKSDKDGSMINIGYMVMEPGVFDYIDGDDQPLEREPFERLAADGQMMGYIHEGFWSCMDTLRDKNRLEALWESGKAPWKHGGLNNAENRNVIFS
;
A
#
# COMPACT_ATOMS: atom_id res chain seq x y z
N MET A 1 -11.94 3.69 11.13
CA MET A 1 -10.46 3.65 10.98
C MET A 1 -10.08 4.36 9.70
N LYS A 2 -9.01 5.13 9.71
CA LYS A 2 -8.43 5.79 8.53
C LYS A 2 -7.36 4.91 7.91
N VAL A 3 -7.11 5.07 6.63
CA VAL A 3 -6.04 4.37 5.90
C VAL A 3 -4.93 5.37 5.60
N VAL A 4 -3.75 5.11 6.12
CA VAL A 4 -2.53 5.89 5.86
C VAL A 4 -1.73 5.23 4.75
N ILE A 5 -1.40 6.00 3.70
CA ILE A 5 -0.61 5.50 2.57
C ILE A 5 0.71 6.28 2.47
N LEU A 6 1.84 5.58 2.54
CA LEU A 6 3.17 6.15 2.39
C LEU A 6 3.51 6.33 0.90
N ALA A 7 3.41 7.56 0.40
CA ALA A 7 3.55 7.89 -1.02
C ALA A 7 4.64 8.95 -1.30
N GLY A 8 5.58 9.17 -0.35
CA GLY A 8 6.53 10.28 -0.43
C GLY A 8 7.94 9.91 -0.91
N GLY A 9 8.21 8.63 -1.23
CA GLY A 9 9.54 8.16 -1.64
C GLY A 9 9.95 8.59 -3.05
N PHE A 10 11.26 8.56 -3.34
CA PHE A 10 11.83 8.98 -4.63
C PHE A 10 11.57 8.00 -5.79
N GLY A 11 11.28 6.72 -5.52
CA GLY A 11 11.02 5.72 -6.55
C GLY A 11 12.21 5.38 -7.45
N THR A 12 13.44 5.46 -6.96
CA THR A 12 14.68 5.36 -7.75
C THR A 12 14.88 4.02 -8.45
N ARG A 13 14.26 2.95 -7.97
CA ARG A 13 14.38 1.59 -8.55
C ARG A 13 13.55 1.40 -9.82
N ILE A 14 12.59 2.27 -10.10
CA ILE A 14 11.76 2.30 -11.32
C ILE A 14 11.94 3.66 -12.01
N SER A 15 13.20 4.05 -12.25
CA SER A 15 13.57 5.37 -12.73
C SER A 15 12.94 5.71 -14.08
N GLU A 16 12.77 4.74 -14.97
CA GLU A 16 12.16 4.92 -16.30
C GLU A 16 10.76 5.52 -16.22
N GLU A 17 9.97 5.14 -15.20
CA GLU A 17 8.61 5.60 -15.00
C GLU A 17 8.53 6.79 -14.03
N SER A 18 9.49 6.88 -13.08
CA SER A 18 9.43 7.86 -11.99
C SER A 18 10.08 9.21 -12.30
N VAL A 19 10.66 9.38 -13.51
CA VAL A 19 11.22 10.68 -13.96
C VAL A 19 10.16 11.78 -13.96
N ASN A 20 8.95 11.49 -14.42
CA ASN A 20 7.88 12.49 -14.60
C ASN A 20 6.79 12.42 -13.52
N ARG A 21 6.61 11.30 -12.84
CA ARG A 21 5.57 11.08 -11.83
C ARG A 21 6.14 10.35 -10.62
N PRO A 22 5.59 10.51 -9.39
CA PRO A 22 6.01 9.71 -8.25
C PRO A 22 5.54 8.26 -8.43
N LYS A 23 6.27 7.29 -7.86
CA LYS A 23 5.98 5.85 -7.99
C LYS A 23 4.51 5.47 -7.77
N PRO A 24 3.79 5.99 -6.75
CA PRO A 24 2.37 5.70 -6.56
C PRO A 24 1.45 6.14 -7.72
N MET A 25 1.94 7.01 -8.62
CA MET A 25 1.21 7.47 -9.81
C MET A 25 1.60 6.74 -11.09
N VAL A 26 2.40 5.69 -11.01
CA VAL A 26 2.66 4.79 -12.14
C VAL A 26 1.42 3.92 -12.36
N GLU A 27 0.98 3.86 -13.61
CA GLU A 27 -0.30 3.23 -13.97
C GLU A 27 -0.16 1.72 -14.19
N ILE A 28 -1.22 1.01 -13.80
CA ILE A 28 -1.52 -0.38 -14.12
C ILE A 28 -2.92 -0.36 -14.73
N GLY A 29 -3.06 -0.78 -15.97
CA GLY A 29 -4.23 -0.40 -16.75
C GLY A 29 -4.27 1.11 -16.90
N ASP A 30 -5.43 1.69 -16.90
CA ASP A 30 -5.60 3.14 -17.02
C ASP A 30 -5.65 3.87 -15.65
N GLN A 31 -5.16 3.23 -14.56
CA GLN A 31 -5.25 3.79 -13.22
C GLN A 31 -3.91 3.71 -12.46
N PRO A 32 -3.55 4.75 -11.68
CA PRO A 32 -2.36 4.70 -10.82
C PRO A 32 -2.40 3.53 -9.83
N ILE A 33 -1.24 2.93 -9.49
CA ILE A 33 -1.19 1.88 -8.46
C ILE A 33 -1.79 2.37 -7.13
N LEU A 34 -1.68 3.66 -6.81
CA LEU A 34 -2.32 4.29 -5.66
C LEU A 34 -3.85 4.10 -5.68
N TRP A 35 -4.48 4.26 -6.85
CA TRP A 35 -5.91 4.02 -7.02
C TRP A 35 -6.27 2.56 -6.73
N HIS A 36 -5.49 1.61 -7.23
CA HIS A 36 -5.70 0.18 -6.97
C HIS A 36 -5.64 -0.13 -5.47
N ILE A 37 -4.63 0.37 -4.77
CA ILE A 37 -4.48 0.23 -3.32
C ILE A 37 -5.71 0.81 -2.59
N MET A 38 -6.15 2.00 -2.97
CA MET A 38 -7.33 2.62 -2.35
C MET A 38 -8.61 1.81 -2.61
N LYS A 39 -8.75 1.21 -3.81
CA LYS A 39 -9.88 0.32 -4.12
C LYS A 39 -9.88 -0.94 -3.26
N GLU A 40 -8.73 -1.55 -2.99
CA GLU A 40 -8.63 -2.70 -2.08
C GLU A 40 -9.24 -2.39 -0.71
N TYR A 41 -8.84 -1.27 -0.10
CA TYR A 41 -9.39 -0.83 1.20
C TYR A 41 -10.87 -0.45 1.12
N SER A 42 -11.25 0.21 0.03
CA SER A 42 -12.63 0.66 -0.20
C SER A 42 -13.62 -0.50 -0.29
N GLN A 43 -13.22 -1.66 -0.82
CA GLN A 43 -14.04 -2.89 -0.86
C GLN A 43 -14.45 -3.37 0.53
N TYR A 44 -13.67 -3.05 1.56
CA TYR A 44 -13.95 -3.35 2.97
C TYR A 44 -14.60 -2.18 3.73
N GLY A 45 -15.00 -1.12 3.01
CA GLY A 45 -15.66 0.06 3.59
C GLY A 45 -14.72 1.11 4.17
N PHE A 46 -13.39 1.00 3.96
CA PHE A 46 -12.41 2.00 4.39
C PHE A 46 -12.23 3.05 3.31
N ASN A 47 -12.88 4.21 3.47
CA ASN A 47 -12.93 5.30 2.48
C ASN A 47 -12.32 6.62 2.96
N ASP A 48 -11.72 6.67 4.16
CA ASP A 48 -11.04 7.88 4.70
C ASP A 48 -9.52 7.67 4.65
N PHE A 49 -8.87 8.33 3.69
CA PHE A 49 -7.45 8.15 3.36
C PHE A 49 -6.62 9.34 3.78
N ILE A 50 -5.43 9.08 4.35
CA ILE A 50 -4.38 10.06 4.60
C ILE A 50 -3.17 9.65 3.77
N ILE A 51 -2.78 10.46 2.78
CA ILE A 51 -1.67 10.15 1.88
C ILE A 51 -0.47 11.00 2.30
N CYS A 52 0.62 10.33 2.72
CA CYS A 52 1.87 10.96 3.11
C CYS A 52 2.69 11.29 1.86
N LEU A 53 2.74 12.56 1.50
CA LEU A 53 3.38 13.06 0.29
C LEU A 53 4.83 13.51 0.53
N GLY A 54 5.62 13.53 -0.54
CA GLY A 54 7.00 14.00 -0.56
C GLY A 54 7.45 14.32 -1.98
N TYR A 55 8.20 13.41 -2.62
CA TYR A 55 8.68 13.59 -3.97
C TYR A 55 7.53 13.78 -4.95
N LYS A 56 7.63 14.83 -5.79
CA LYS A 56 6.62 15.21 -6.80
C LYS A 56 5.18 15.20 -6.29
N GLN A 57 4.98 15.65 -5.06
CA GLN A 57 3.68 15.66 -4.39
C GLN A 57 2.56 16.37 -5.17
N TYR A 58 2.93 17.34 -6.00
CA TYR A 58 1.96 18.11 -6.80
C TYR A 58 1.19 17.23 -7.77
N VAL A 59 1.82 16.18 -8.35
CA VAL A 59 1.17 15.24 -9.28
C VAL A 59 0.01 14.51 -8.60
N ILE A 60 0.23 14.05 -7.35
CA ILE A 60 -0.83 13.39 -6.57
C ILE A 60 -1.92 14.41 -6.18
N LYS A 61 -1.54 15.62 -5.80
CA LYS A 61 -2.49 16.69 -5.47
C LYS A 61 -3.36 17.08 -6.66
N GLU A 62 -2.77 17.25 -7.84
CA GLU A 62 -3.50 17.55 -9.08
C GLU A 62 -4.44 16.42 -9.48
N TYR A 63 -4.00 15.16 -9.35
CA TYR A 63 -4.84 14.01 -9.64
C TYR A 63 -6.13 14.02 -8.81
N PHE A 64 -6.02 14.19 -7.48
CA PHE A 64 -7.22 14.20 -6.62
C PHE A 64 -8.02 15.50 -6.72
N ALA A 65 -7.37 16.65 -6.94
CA ALA A 65 -8.08 17.92 -7.13
C ALA A 65 -8.94 17.92 -8.39
N ASN A 66 -8.52 17.19 -9.42
CA ASN A 66 -9.21 17.08 -10.70
C ASN A 66 -9.93 15.73 -10.89
N TYR A 67 -9.99 14.89 -9.86
CA TYR A 67 -10.50 13.52 -9.97
C TYR A 67 -11.91 13.47 -10.58
N PHE A 68 -12.80 14.36 -10.14
CA PHE A 68 -14.17 14.45 -10.63
C PHE A 68 -14.27 14.83 -12.12
N LEU A 69 -13.30 15.57 -12.66
CA LEU A 69 -13.26 15.93 -14.07
C LEU A 69 -13.00 14.71 -14.98
N HIS A 70 -12.28 13.71 -14.46
CA HIS A 70 -11.94 12.50 -15.21
C HIS A 70 -12.98 11.39 -15.06
N THR A 71 -13.88 11.53 -14.08
CA THR A 71 -14.89 10.49 -13.75
C THR A 71 -16.31 10.98 -13.95
N SER A 72 -16.51 12.15 -14.56
CA SER A 72 -17.84 12.76 -14.79
C SER A 72 -18.00 13.23 -16.21
N ASP A 73 -19.23 13.25 -16.71
CA ASP A 73 -19.57 14.01 -17.91
C ASP A 73 -19.68 15.48 -17.55
N ILE A 74 -19.01 16.35 -18.33
CA ILE A 74 -18.92 17.79 -18.05
C ILE A 74 -19.24 18.63 -19.28
N THR A 75 -19.91 19.74 -19.07
CA THR A 75 -20.03 20.84 -20.04
C THR A 75 -19.21 22.02 -19.58
N ILE A 76 -18.31 22.50 -20.42
CA ILE A 76 -17.50 23.69 -20.16
C ILE A 76 -17.92 24.81 -21.10
N ASP A 77 -18.47 25.88 -20.56
CA ASP A 77 -18.77 27.11 -21.30
C ASP A 77 -17.61 28.09 -21.17
N LEU A 78 -16.79 28.14 -22.21
CA LEU A 78 -15.60 29.01 -22.25
C LEU A 78 -15.97 30.49 -22.33
N ALA A 79 -17.14 30.84 -22.89
CA ALA A 79 -17.57 32.23 -23.03
C ALA A 79 -17.98 32.84 -21.68
N HIS A 80 -18.60 32.03 -20.83
CA HIS A 80 -19.09 32.46 -19.51
C HIS A 80 -18.22 31.98 -18.35
N ASN A 81 -17.12 31.25 -18.66
CA ASN A 81 -16.22 30.65 -17.66
C ASN A 81 -16.98 29.85 -16.58
N SER A 82 -17.88 28.99 -17.02
CA SER A 82 -18.70 28.14 -16.15
C SER A 82 -18.53 26.67 -16.50
N MET A 83 -18.77 25.80 -15.50
CA MET A 83 -18.69 24.36 -15.63
C MET A 83 -19.94 23.73 -15.00
N GLU A 84 -20.51 22.78 -15.69
CA GLU A 84 -21.63 21.95 -15.22
C GLU A 84 -21.19 20.48 -15.23
N LEU A 85 -21.34 19.82 -14.08
CA LEU A 85 -21.13 18.37 -13.96
C LEU A 85 -22.47 17.68 -14.17
N HIS A 86 -22.47 16.66 -15.02
CA HIS A 86 -23.63 15.82 -15.26
C HIS A 86 -23.53 14.56 -14.40
N ASP A 87 -23.21 13.41 -14.97
CA ASP A 87 -23.09 12.16 -14.22
C ASP A 87 -21.75 12.09 -13.48
N ASN A 88 -21.80 11.83 -12.17
CA ASN A 88 -20.60 11.75 -11.33
C ASN A 88 -20.38 10.29 -10.87
N TYR A 89 -19.33 9.67 -11.41
CA TYR A 89 -18.90 8.29 -11.08
C TYR A 89 -17.69 8.26 -10.15
N SER A 90 -17.44 9.34 -9.40
CA SER A 90 -16.32 9.43 -8.47
C SER A 90 -16.46 8.42 -7.33
N GLU A 91 -15.31 7.90 -6.90
CA GLU A 91 -15.24 7.01 -5.74
C GLU A 91 -15.66 7.74 -4.46
N PRO A 92 -16.25 7.04 -3.47
CA PRO A 92 -16.74 7.64 -2.23
C PRO A 92 -15.61 7.97 -1.24
N TRP A 93 -14.47 8.41 -1.75
CA TRP A 93 -13.26 8.62 -0.95
C TRP A 93 -13.19 10.01 -0.35
N LYS A 94 -12.80 10.05 0.91
CA LYS A 94 -12.30 11.26 1.57
C LYS A 94 -10.78 11.18 1.63
N VAL A 95 -10.09 12.14 1.02
CA VAL A 95 -8.64 12.10 0.86
C VAL A 95 -8.00 13.31 1.52
N THR A 96 -7.11 13.06 2.47
CA THR A 96 -6.27 14.06 3.12
C THR A 96 -4.85 13.95 2.57
N LEU A 97 -4.38 14.96 1.86
CA LEU A 97 -3.07 15.02 1.22
C LEU A 97 -2.09 15.82 2.09
N VAL A 98 -1.15 15.12 2.74
CA VAL A 98 -0.25 15.72 3.72
C VAL A 98 1.17 15.83 3.16
N ASP A 99 1.70 17.04 3.07
CA ASP A 99 3.14 17.23 2.83
C ASP A 99 3.92 16.78 4.07
N THR A 100 4.55 15.62 3.97
CA THR A 100 5.36 15.05 5.03
C THR A 100 6.86 15.31 4.85
N GLY A 101 7.24 16.16 3.89
CA GLY A 101 8.61 16.54 3.60
C GLY A 101 9.29 15.64 2.57
N LEU A 102 10.25 16.20 1.84
CA LEU A 102 10.95 15.51 0.76
C LEU A 102 11.88 14.41 1.27
N ASN A 103 12.70 14.74 2.27
CA ASN A 103 13.75 13.86 2.79
C ASN A 103 13.34 13.06 4.04
N THR A 104 12.10 13.19 4.47
CA THR A 104 11.58 12.50 5.66
C THR A 104 11.49 11.00 5.39
N MET A 105 11.97 10.19 6.34
CA MET A 105 11.89 8.73 6.28
C MET A 105 10.49 8.22 6.67
N THR A 106 10.23 6.94 6.48
CA THR A 106 8.89 6.32 6.68
C THR A 106 8.32 6.55 8.07
N GLY A 107 9.12 6.39 9.13
CA GLY A 107 8.70 6.69 10.50
C GLY A 107 8.36 8.17 10.70
N GLY A 108 9.22 9.08 10.23
CA GLY A 108 8.96 10.52 10.32
C GLY A 108 7.66 10.92 9.60
N ARG A 109 7.35 10.32 8.44
CA ARG A 109 6.08 10.57 7.75
C ARG A 109 4.90 10.14 8.59
N VAL A 110 4.96 8.96 9.20
CA VAL A 110 3.95 8.47 10.12
C VAL A 110 3.81 9.43 11.31
N LYS A 111 4.90 9.87 11.93
CA LYS A 111 4.85 10.81 13.06
C LYS A 111 4.14 12.12 12.70
N ARG A 112 4.41 12.67 11.51
CA ARG A 112 3.85 13.97 11.05
C ARG A 112 2.35 13.94 10.82
N ILE A 113 1.76 12.78 10.63
CA ILE A 113 0.30 12.65 10.39
C ILE A 113 -0.51 12.38 11.65
N ARG A 114 0.11 12.30 12.85
CA ARG A 114 -0.57 12.04 14.13
C ARG A 114 -1.84 12.89 14.32
N LYS A 115 -1.77 14.19 14.03
CA LYS A 115 -2.90 15.11 14.17
C LYS A 115 -4.08 14.82 13.23
N TYR A 116 -3.85 14.12 12.14
CA TYR A 116 -4.89 13.73 11.18
C TYR A 116 -5.47 12.35 11.49
N VAL A 117 -4.68 11.46 12.09
CA VAL A 117 -5.12 10.15 12.56
C VAL A 117 -6.03 10.31 13.78
N GLY A 118 -5.61 11.09 14.78
CA GLY A 118 -6.30 11.23 16.06
C GLY A 118 -5.94 10.09 17.02
N ASP A 119 -6.90 9.71 17.86
CA ASP A 119 -6.73 8.74 18.93
C ASP A 119 -7.35 7.35 18.61
N GLU A 120 -7.66 7.09 17.35
CA GLU A 120 -8.21 5.82 16.90
C GLU A 120 -7.17 4.96 16.20
N PRO A 121 -7.32 3.61 16.23
CA PRO A 121 -6.52 2.72 15.40
C PRO A 121 -6.61 3.10 13.93
N PHE A 122 -5.53 2.88 13.18
CA PHE A 122 -5.45 3.19 11.76
C PHE A 122 -4.78 2.07 10.97
N LEU A 123 -5.14 1.97 9.71
CA LEU A 123 -4.48 1.12 8.74
C LEU A 123 -3.29 1.87 8.13
N LEU A 124 -2.19 1.18 7.91
CA LEU A 124 -0.98 1.74 7.29
C LEU A 124 -0.52 0.84 6.15
N THR A 125 -0.21 1.44 5.00
CA THR A 125 0.35 0.71 3.86
C THR A 125 1.36 1.54 3.07
N TYR A 126 2.17 0.85 2.26
CA TYR A 126 3.02 1.49 1.27
C TYR A 126 2.23 1.81 0.00
N GLY A 127 2.68 2.82 -0.75
CA GLY A 127 2.01 3.30 -1.97
C GLY A 127 2.44 2.58 -3.25
N ASP A 128 2.94 1.34 -3.17
CA ASP A 128 3.58 0.65 -4.29
C ASP A 128 3.36 -0.87 -4.34
N GLY A 129 2.49 -1.41 -3.49
CA GLY A 129 2.19 -2.84 -3.44
C GLY A 129 0.69 -3.12 -3.41
N VAL A 130 0.28 -4.17 -4.12
CA VAL A 130 -1.10 -4.68 -4.20
C VAL A 130 -1.18 -6.11 -3.70
N SER A 131 -2.33 -6.49 -3.12
CA SER A 131 -2.56 -7.79 -2.49
C SER A 131 -4.04 -8.20 -2.55
N ASP A 132 -4.32 -9.48 -2.42
CA ASP A 132 -5.67 -9.98 -2.18
C ASP A 132 -5.95 -10.25 -0.68
N ILE A 133 -5.17 -9.60 0.20
CA ILE A 133 -5.29 -9.75 1.65
C ILE A 133 -6.70 -9.37 2.14
N ASN A 134 -7.25 -10.17 3.04
CA ASN A 134 -8.52 -9.86 3.69
C ASN A 134 -8.31 -8.81 4.81
N ILE A 135 -8.58 -7.55 4.49
CA ILE A 135 -8.40 -6.42 5.44
C ILE A 135 -9.30 -6.56 6.66
N LYS A 136 -10.48 -7.17 6.52
CA LYS A 136 -11.39 -7.40 7.64
C LYS A 136 -10.80 -8.39 8.64
N GLU A 137 -10.31 -9.54 8.16
CA GLU A 137 -9.64 -10.53 9.00
C GLU A 137 -8.37 -9.97 9.66
N LEU A 138 -7.58 -9.18 8.93
CA LEU A 138 -6.41 -8.48 9.48
C LEU A 138 -6.81 -7.57 10.66
N CYS A 139 -7.90 -6.80 10.53
CA CYS A 139 -8.42 -5.96 11.60
C CYS A 139 -8.96 -6.76 12.79
N GLU A 140 -9.62 -7.89 12.52
CA GLU A 140 -10.12 -8.80 13.56
C GLU A 140 -8.96 -9.44 14.34
N PHE A 141 -7.93 -9.90 13.64
CA PHE A 141 -6.70 -10.40 14.24
C PHE A 141 -6.04 -9.35 15.14
N HIS A 142 -5.89 -8.11 14.64
CA HIS A 142 -5.32 -7.02 15.42
C HIS A 142 -6.08 -6.79 16.73
N ARG A 143 -7.41 -6.73 16.69
CA ARG A 143 -8.24 -6.53 17.90
C ARG A 143 -8.10 -7.69 18.88
N SER A 144 -7.85 -8.92 18.41
CA SER A 144 -7.80 -10.11 19.25
C SER A 144 -6.62 -10.16 20.21
N HIS A 145 -5.49 -9.52 19.87
CA HIS A 145 -4.28 -9.61 20.69
C HIS A 145 -3.98 -8.37 21.55
N GLY A 146 -4.63 -7.21 21.28
CA GLY A 146 -4.48 -5.99 22.09
C GLY A 146 -3.08 -5.38 22.11
N LYS A 147 -2.26 -5.63 21.09
CA LYS A 147 -0.93 -5.04 20.94
C LYS A 147 -1.00 -3.78 20.06
N LEU A 148 0.08 -2.97 20.07
CA LEU A 148 0.12 -1.70 19.37
C LEU A 148 0.23 -1.82 17.85
N ALA A 149 0.81 -2.90 17.33
CA ALA A 149 1.02 -3.07 15.91
C ALA A 149 0.74 -4.50 15.43
N THR A 150 0.13 -4.62 14.27
CA THR A 150 0.07 -5.84 13.45
C THR A 150 0.71 -5.56 12.11
N ILE A 151 1.66 -6.39 11.69
CA ILE A 151 2.23 -6.36 10.34
C ILE A 151 1.83 -7.61 9.59
N SER A 152 1.41 -7.47 8.35
CA SER A 152 1.18 -8.63 7.48
C SER A 152 2.49 -9.11 6.89
N MET A 153 2.64 -10.42 6.85
CA MET A 153 3.85 -11.07 6.33
C MET A 153 3.49 -12.24 5.44
N THR A 154 4.32 -12.48 4.42
CA THR A 154 4.20 -13.63 3.53
C THR A 154 5.55 -14.28 3.28
N ASN A 155 5.52 -15.54 2.88
CA ASN A 155 6.71 -16.23 2.43
C ASN A 155 6.88 -16.02 0.91
N VAL A 156 7.88 -15.25 0.51
CA VAL A 156 8.14 -14.99 -0.93
C VAL A 156 8.93 -16.11 -1.61
N GLY A 157 9.29 -17.17 -0.88
CA GLY A 157 10.21 -18.20 -1.36
C GLY A 157 11.56 -17.61 -1.79
N GLN A 158 12.61 -18.38 -1.75
CA GLN A 158 13.87 -17.94 -2.37
C GLN A 158 13.77 -18.07 -3.89
N ARG A 159 14.28 -17.06 -4.63
CA ARG A 159 14.26 -17.07 -6.10
C ARG A 159 15.27 -18.06 -6.71
N PHE A 160 16.17 -18.62 -5.89
CA PHE A 160 17.31 -19.44 -6.32
C PHE A 160 17.38 -20.72 -5.51
N GLY A 161 18.01 -21.77 -6.09
CA GLY A 161 18.28 -23.01 -5.39
C GLY A 161 19.15 -22.79 -4.14
N VAL A 162 18.99 -23.62 -3.14
CA VAL A 162 19.75 -23.59 -1.89
C VAL A 162 20.99 -24.44 -2.04
N ILE A 163 22.16 -23.89 -1.67
CA ILE A 163 23.43 -24.58 -1.70
C ILE A 163 23.91 -24.70 -0.25
N ASP A 164 24.03 -25.93 0.23
CA ASP A 164 24.66 -26.26 1.49
C ASP A 164 26.14 -26.56 1.24
N TYR A 165 27.06 -25.88 1.92
CA TYR A 165 28.50 -26.03 1.74
C TYR A 165 29.23 -26.01 3.10
N ASP A 166 30.41 -26.64 3.16
CA ASP A 166 31.26 -26.68 4.35
C ASP A 166 32.25 -25.50 4.41
N ASP A 167 32.98 -25.39 5.53
CA ASP A 167 33.96 -24.32 5.75
C ASP A 167 35.13 -24.30 4.73
N LYS A 168 35.27 -25.34 3.92
CA LYS A 168 36.26 -25.44 2.85
C LYS A 168 35.68 -25.12 1.47
N GLY A 169 34.38 -24.77 1.40
CA GLY A 169 33.70 -24.45 0.17
C GLY A 169 33.23 -25.68 -0.62
N GLN A 170 33.32 -26.89 -0.06
CA GLN A 170 32.80 -28.08 -0.71
C GLN A 170 31.27 -28.10 -0.61
N ILE A 171 30.60 -28.18 -1.77
CA ILE A 171 29.13 -28.26 -1.85
C ILE A 171 28.70 -29.64 -1.33
N ALA A 172 27.96 -29.64 -0.22
CA ALA A 172 27.41 -30.85 0.41
C ALA A 172 26.05 -31.21 -0.19
N ALA A 173 25.23 -30.18 -0.55
CA ALA A 173 23.95 -30.38 -1.24
C ALA A 173 23.61 -29.19 -2.12
N PHE A 174 22.99 -29.49 -3.27
CA PHE A 174 22.27 -28.53 -4.09
C PHE A 174 20.83 -29.02 -4.20
N ARG A 175 19.91 -28.25 -3.70
CA ARG A 175 18.50 -28.59 -3.71
C ARG A 175 17.65 -27.50 -4.31
N GLU A 176 16.62 -27.89 -5.03
CA GLU A 176 15.59 -26.96 -5.44
C GLU A 176 14.94 -26.38 -4.18
N LYS A 177 14.55 -25.11 -4.25
CA LYS A 177 13.90 -24.40 -3.15
C LYS A 177 12.62 -25.11 -2.72
N SER A 178 12.35 -25.09 -1.42
CA SER A 178 11.06 -25.47 -0.84
C SER A 178 10.41 -24.27 -0.17
N ASP A 179 9.09 -24.33 0.06
CA ASP A 179 8.35 -23.28 0.76
C ASP A 179 8.85 -23.03 2.21
N LYS A 180 9.64 -23.98 2.74
CA LYS A 180 10.26 -23.88 4.09
C LYS A 180 11.57 -23.08 4.10
N ASP A 181 12.17 -22.85 2.95
CA ASP A 181 13.46 -22.14 2.82
C ASP A 181 13.30 -20.63 2.68
N GLY A 182 12.06 -20.11 2.59
CA GLY A 182 11.78 -18.69 2.48
C GLY A 182 11.71 -17.98 3.83
N SER A 183 12.29 -16.79 3.91
CA SER A 183 12.05 -15.91 5.04
C SER A 183 10.72 -15.19 4.89
N MET A 184 10.00 -15.05 6.00
CA MET A 184 8.80 -14.19 6.04
C MET A 184 9.23 -12.73 5.86
N ILE A 185 8.55 -12.02 4.98
CA ILE A 185 8.79 -10.60 4.74
C ILE A 185 7.53 -9.79 5.08
N ASN A 186 7.73 -8.54 5.51
CA ASN A 186 6.66 -7.56 5.66
C ASN A 186 6.14 -7.17 4.26
N ILE A 187 4.83 -7.33 4.06
CA ILE A 187 4.16 -7.00 2.80
C ILE A 187 3.47 -5.64 2.82
N GLY A 188 3.59 -4.89 3.92
CA GLY A 188 3.17 -3.49 3.99
C GLY A 188 1.71 -3.25 4.36
N TYR A 189 0.91 -4.26 4.61
CA TYR A 189 -0.46 -4.12 5.12
C TYR A 189 -0.43 -4.23 6.64
N MET A 190 -0.75 -3.13 7.34
CA MET A 190 -0.53 -3.01 8.78
C MET A 190 -1.74 -2.40 9.48
N VAL A 191 -1.94 -2.77 10.74
CA VAL A 191 -2.88 -2.11 11.65
C VAL A 191 -2.09 -1.59 12.84
N MET A 192 -2.31 -0.33 13.19
CA MET A 192 -1.56 0.39 14.20
C MET A 192 -2.48 1.05 15.20
N GLU A 193 -2.15 0.95 16.49
CA GLU A 193 -2.72 1.78 17.54
C GLU A 193 -1.98 3.13 17.63
N PRO A 194 -2.62 4.21 18.12
CA PRO A 194 -1.97 5.50 18.29
C PRO A 194 -0.69 5.48 19.15
N GLY A 195 -0.57 4.50 20.05
CA GLY A 195 0.64 4.31 20.86
C GLY A 195 1.92 4.09 20.05
N VAL A 196 1.85 3.69 18.77
CA VAL A 196 3.03 3.55 17.91
C VAL A 196 3.76 4.87 17.66
N PHE A 197 3.07 6.02 17.74
CA PHE A 197 3.69 7.32 17.57
C PHE A 197 4.75 7.63 18.63
N ASP A 198 4.68 7.00 19.79
CA ASP A 198 5.62 7.21 20.91
C ASP A 198 6.95 6.42 20.69
N TYR A 199 6.97 5.52 19.71
CA TYR A 199 8.17 4.78 19.28
C TYR A 199 8.93 5.48 18.16
N ILE A 200 8.42 6.59 17.63
CA ILE A 200 9.05 7.33 16.53
C ILE A 200 9.63 8.63 17.06
N ASP A 201 10.94 8.81 16.99
CA ASP A 201 11.61 9.95 17.58
C ASP A 201 11.69 11.15 16.64
N GLY A 202 11.90 10.94 15.32
CA GLY A 202 12.10 12.04 14.39
C GLY A 202 11.94 11.69 12.91
N ASP A 203 12.29 12.67 12.08
CA ASP A 203 12.11 12.62 10.62
C ASP A 203 13.07 11.66 9.91
N ASP A 204 14.27 11.47 10.46
CA ASP A 204 15.33 10.67 9.85
C ASP A 204 15.23 9.18 10.18
N GLN A 205 14.13 8.77 10.83
CA GLN A 205 13.93 7.42 11.33
C GLN A 205 13.06 6.60 10.38
N PRO A 206 13.59 5.54 9.72
CA PRO A 206 12.77 4.55 9.04
C PRO A 206 11.90 3.78 10.04
N LEU A 207 10.63 3.61 9.72
CA LEU A 207 9.67 2.88 10.56
C LEU A 207 10.10 1.41 10.76
N GLU A 208 10.71 0.83 9.73
CA GLU A 208 11.09 -0.58 9.60
C GLU A 208 12.37 -0.94 10.39
N ARG A 209 13.00 0.04 11.03
CA ARG A 209 14.19 -0.16 11.87
C ARG A 209 13.84 0.01 13.34
N GLU A 210 14.47 0.97 13.99
CA GLU A 210 14.38 1.19 15.43
C GLU A 210 12.92 1.22 15.96
N PRO A 211 11.93 1.89 15.33
CA PRO A 211 10.56 1.85 15.82
C PRO A 211 9.99 0.43 15.86
N PHE A 212 10.13 -0.35 14.80
CA PHE A 212 9.66 -1.74 14.77
C PHE A 212 10.48 -2.65 15.68
N GLU A 213 11.80 -2.44 15.78
CA GLU A 213 12.66 -3.20 16.66
C GLU A 213 12.26 -2.98 18.13
N ARG A 214 11.98 -1.74 18.54
CA ARG A 214 11.51 -1.39 19.89
C ARG A 214 10.12 -1.98 20.16
N LEU A 215 9.17 -1.84 19.23
CA LEU A 215 7.84 -2.43 19.34
C LEU A 215 7.90 -3.96 19.50
N ALA A 216 8.79 -4.61 18.76
CA ALA A 216 9.01 -6.06 18.86
C ALA A 216 9.64 -6.45 20.19
N ALA A 217 10.68 -5.73 20.64
CA ALA A 217 11.35 -5.97 21.92
C ALA A 217 10.39 -5.82 23.12
N ASP A 218 9.49 -4.83 23.06
CA ASP A 218 8.46 -4.59 24.08
C ASP A 218 7.27 -5.53 23.95
N GLY A 219 7.30 -6.49 23.02
CA GLY A 219 6.20 -7.44 22.77
C GLY A 219 4.90 -6.77 22.29
N GLN A 220 5.00 -5.60 21.65
CA GLN A 220 3.87 -4.80 21.17
C GLN A 220 3.59 -4.97 19.66
N MET A 221 4.21 -5.95 19.02
CA MET A 221 4.03 -6.25 17.60
C MET A 221 3.64 -7.70 17.38
N MET A 222 2.68 -7.92 16.47
CA MET A 222 2.24 -9.25 16.02
C MET A 222 2.33 -9.38 14.51
N GLY A 223 2.61 -10.59 14.03
CA GLY A 223 2.64 -10.93 12.61
C GLY A 223 1.35 -11.63 12.17
N TYR A 224 0.73 -11.14 11.12
CA TYR A 224 -0.39 -11.79 10.43
C TYR A 224 0.13 -12.46 9.17
N ILE A 225 -0.04 -13.79 9.05
CA ILE A 225 0.43 -14.55 7.89
C ILE A 225 -0.60 -14.44 6.78
N HIS A 226 -0.15 -13.97 5.61
CA HIS A 226 -0.91 -13.92 4.37
C HIS A 226 -0.35 -14.94 3.37
N GLU A 227 -1.18 -15.90 2.98
CA GLU A 227 -0.80 -16.97 2.05
C GLU A 227 -1.22 -16.70 0.59
N GLY A 228 -1.95 -15.59 0.36
CA GLY A 228 -2.47 -15.20 -0.94
C GLY A 228 -1.48 -14.43 -1.82
N PHE A 229 -2.02 -13.69 -2.76
CA PHE A 229 -1.25 -12.87 -3.68
C PHE A 229 -0.74 -11.59 -3.02
N TRP A 230 0.52 -11.30 -3.26
CA TRP A 230 1.11 -9.98 -3.00
C TRP A 230 2.18 -9.66 -4.06
N SER A 231 2.25 -8.41 -4.46
CA SER A 231 3.30 -7.92 -5.35
C SER A 231 3.56 -6.45 -5.13
N CYS A 232 4.84 -6.08 -4.95
CA CYS A 232 5.27 -4.69 -5.08
C CYS A 232 5.64 -4.37 -6.53
N MET A 233 5.55 -3.10 -6.90
CA MET A 233 5.95 -2.57 -8.22
C MET A 233 7.30 -1.85 -8.09
N ASP A 234 8.38 -2.58 -7.83
CA ASP A 234 9.71 -2.00 -7.61
C ASP A 234 10.50 -1.76 -8.89
N THR A 235 10.24 -2.54 -9.92
CA THR A 235 10.95 -2.50 -11.21
C THR A 235 9.96 -2.46 -12.37
N LEU A 236 10.47 -2.10 -13.57
CA LEU A 236 9.67 -2.17 -14.81
C LEU A 236 9.14 -3.59 -15.08
N ARG A 237 9.91 -4.62 -14.69
CA ARG A 237 9.46 -6.02 -14.78
C ARG A 237 8.24 -6.27 -13.90
N ASP A 238 8.23 -5.74 -12.67
CA ASP A 238 7.11 -5.89 -11.77
C ASP A 238 5.87 -5.18 -12.32
N LYS A 239 6.05 -3.94 -12.85
CA LYS A 239 4.98 -3.20 -13.54
C LYS A 239 4.38 -4.03 -14.67
N ASN A 240 5.20 -4.52 -15.59
CA ASN A 240 4.74 -5.29 -16.75
C ASN A 240 4.00 -6.59 -16.33
N ARG A 241 4.42 -7.22 -15.22
CA ARG A 241 3.73 -8.38 -14.66
C ARG A 241 2.35 -8.00 -14.10
N LEU A 242 2.25 -6.90 -13.38
CA LEU A 242 0.96 -6.40 -12.85
C LEU A 242 0.03 -5.98 -13.98
N GLU A 243 0.56 -5.31 -15.01
CA GLU A 243 -0.18 -4.94 -16.23
C GLU A 243 -0.78 -6.17 -16.91
N ALA A 244 0.02 -7.19 -17.16
CA ALA A 244 -0.45 -8.43 -17.78
C ALA A 244 -1.54 -9.15 -16.96
N LEU A 245 -1.46 -9.12 -15.63
CA LEU A 245 -2.50 -9.64 -14.75
C LEU A 245 -3.80 -8.82 -14.87
N TRP A 246 -3.67 -7.49 -14.94
CA TRP A 246 -4.82 -6.60 -15.09
C TRP A 246 -5.52 -6.78 -16.43
N GLU A 247 -4.79 -6.75 -17.54
CA GLU A 247 -5.29 -6.92 -18.91
C GLU A 247 -5.96 -8.29 -19.11
N SER A 248 -5.41 -9.35 -18.50
CA SER A 248 -5.99 -10.70 -18.57
C SER A 248 -7.26 -10.86 -17.74
N GLY A 249 -7.67 -9.85 -16.96
CA GLY A 249 -8.79 -9.92 -16.01
C GLY A 249 -8.55 -10.82 -14.80
N LYS A 250 -7.29 -11.26 -14.57
CA LYS A 250 -6.91 -12.18 -13.49
C LYS A 250 -6.17 -11.50 -12.34
N ALA A 251 -6.28 -10.17 -12.23
CA ALA A 251 -5.67 -9.41 -11.16
C ALA A 251 -6.28 -9.76 -9.79
N PRO A 252 -5.56 -10.47 -8.89
CA PRO A 252 -6.17 -10.97 -7.65
C PRO A 252 -6.62 -9.85 -6.71
N TRP A 253 -5.92 -8.72 -6.72
CA TRP A 253 -6.24 -7.55 -5.90
C TRP A 253 -7.53 -6.83 -6.33
N LYS A 254 -8.05 -7.11 -7.53
CA LYS A 254 -9.28 -6.47 -8.04
C LYS A 254 -10.52 -6.86 -7.21
N HIS A 255 -10.49 -8.03 -6.59
CA HIS A 255 -11.66 -8.57 -5.88
C HIS A 255 -11.45 -8.66 -4.36
N GLY A 256 -10.26 -8.32 -3.84
CA GLY A 256 -9.91 -8.50 -2.42
C GLY A 256 -10.27 -9.92 -1.96
N GLY A 257 -9.99 -10.40 -0.82
CA GLY A 257 -10.38 -11.74 -0.35
C GLY A 257 -11.90 -12.01 -0.21
N LEU A 258 -12.75 -11.21 -0.85
CA LEU A 258 -14.21 -11.41 -0.92
C LEU A 258 -14.50 -12.45 -2.00
N ASN A 259 -15.00 -13.61 -1.60
CA ASN A 259 -15.43 -14.67 -2.51
C ASN A 259 -16.39 -14.14 -3.56
N ASN A 260 -16.13 -14.47 -4.82
CA ASN A 260 -16.82 -14.03 -6.04
C ASN A 260 -18.38 -14.19 -6.07
N ALA A 261 -19.00 -14.81 -5.08
CA ALA A 261 -20.44 -15.05 -5.04
C ALA A 261 -21.24 -13.82 -4.53
N GLU A 262 -20.67 -12.96 -3.69
CA GLU A 262 -21.39 -11.82 -3.09
C GLU A 262 -21.21 -10.50 -3.88
N ASN A 263 -20.14 -10.37 -4.65
CA ASN A 263 -19.83 -9.13 -5.38
C ASN A 263 -20.55 -8.93 -6.72
N ARG A 264 -21.29 -9.91 -7.23
CA ARG A 264 -22.05 -9.75 -8.48
C ARG A 264 -23.28 -8.82 -8.35
N ASN A 265 -23.71 -8.52 -7.12
CA ASN A 265 -24.92 -7.72 -6.86
C ASN A 265 -24.66 -6.26 -6.46
N VAL A 266 -23.40 -5.83 -6.32
CA VAL A 266 -23.07 -4.46 -5.83
C VAL A 266 -22.63 -3.52 -6.96
N ILE A 267 -22.37 -4.04 -8.16
CA ILE A 267 -21.82 -3.22 -9.28
C ILE A 267 -22.94 -2.59 -10.15
N PHE A 268 -24.22 -2.99 -9.97
CA PHE A 268 -25.34 -2.50 -10.78
C PHE A 268 -26.62 -2.20 -9.97
N SER A 269 -26.49 -1.52 -8.83
CA SER A 269 -27.67 -0.91 -8.20
C SER A 269 -27.38 0.48 -7.72
#